data_b12b2e703687f4ff6d567dd52ec3525a
#
_entry.id   b12b2e703687f4ff6d567dd52ec3525a
#
_cell.length_a   1.000
_cell.length_b   1.000
_cell.length_c   1.000
_cell.angle_alpha   90.00
_cell.angle_beta   90.00
_cell.angle_gamma   90.00
#
_symmetry.space_group_name_H-M   'P 1'
#
loop_
_entity.id
_entity.type
_entity.pdbx_description
1 polymer ?
#
loop_
_entity_poly.entity_id
_entity_poly.type
_entity_poly.pdbx_seq_one_letter_code
_entity_poly.pdbx_strand_id
1 'polypeptide(L)'
;MSDSKEIKVVFGDITRNNYNQLKQLNNLYLPVRYSDGFYYRIIHHMRYGRVAYYNDVIVGAITWKYDHCEETKERNVYIMTITVLEPYQRNKIGSQLLQELINLHKDMKEINYISLHVQENNEIARKFYKKAGFEESKKIENYYTDVEPKGAYYLRYKLH
;
A
#
# COMPACT_ATOMS: atom_id res chain seq x y z
N MET A 1 -15.49 -4.24 -24.61
CA MET A 1 -14.69 -3.38 -23.75
C MET A 1 -15.52 -2.98 -22.55
N SER A 2 -15.25 -3.51 -21.40
CA SER A 2 -15.90 -3.02 -20.19
C SER A 2 -15.25 -1.68 -19.84
N ASP A 3 -15.97 -0.60 -19.99
CA ASP A 3 -15.60 0.68 -19.44
C ASP A 3 -15.44 0.47 -17.92
N SER A 4 -14.19 0.48 -17.45
CA SER A 4 -13.92 0.43 -16.03
C SER A 4 -14.47 1.72 -15.42
N LYS A 5 -15.63 1.62 -14.81
CA LYS A 5 -16.29 2.77 -14.18
C LYS A 5 -15.42 3.23 -13.02
N GLU A 6 -14.95 4.46 -13.11
CA GLU A 6 -14.21 5.04 -11.99
C GLU A 6 -15.17 5.31 -10.82
N ILE A 7 -14.88 4.70 -9.68
CA ILE A 7 -15.57 5.00 -8.42
C ILE A 7 -14.72 5.99 -7.65
N LYS A 8 -15.21 7.20 -7.44
CA LYS A 8 -14.55 8.20 -6.62
C LYS A 8 -14.78 7.91 -5.14
N VAL A 9 -13.69 7.85 -4.40
CA VAL A 9 -13.68 7.57 -2.97
C VAL A 9 -13.35 8.82 -2.17
N VAL A 10 -13.75 8.83 -0.89
CA VAL A 10 -13.38 9.83 0.09
C VAL A 10 -12.38 9.20 1.05
N PHE A 11 -11.28 9.88 1.33
CA PHE A 11 -10.25 9.38 2.23
C PHE A 11 -10.53 9.80 3.67
N GLY A 12 -10.14 8.94 4.60
CA GLY A 12 -10.21 9.19 6.02
C GLY A 12 -9.03 8.58 6.76
N ASP A 13 -8.89 8.98 8.02
CA ASP A 13 -7.86 8.45 8.90
C ASP A 13 -8.26 7.09 9.47
N ILE A 14 -7.28 6.29 9.81
CA ILE A 14 -7.49 5.05 10.56
C ILE A 14 -7.60 5.40 12.04
N THR A 15 -8.71 5.02 12.65
CA THR A 15 -9.06 5.37 14.02
C THR A 15 -9.44 4.13 14.84
N ARG A 16 -9.63 4.32 16.14
CA ARG A 16 -10.16 3.27 17.03
C ARG A 16 -11.53 2.75 16.59
N ASN A 17 -12.30 3.57 15.87
CA ASN A 17 -13.67 3.21 15.45
C ASN A 17 -13.67 2.37 14.18
N ASN A 18 -12.66 2.48 13.32
CA ASN A 18 -12.64 1.81 12.01
C ASN A 18 -11.53 0.78 11.82
N TYR A 19 -10.56 0.65 12.74
CA TYR A 19 -9.42 -0.24 12.55
C TYR A 19 -9.79 -1.73 12.43
N ASN A 20 -10.89 -2.15 13.06
CA ASN A 20 -11.36 -3.53 12.94
C ASN A 20 -11.78 -3.85 11.51
N GLN A 21 -12.40 -2.90 10.81
CA GLN A 21 -12.75 -3.06 9.39
C GLN A 21 -11.48 -3.17 8.52
N LEU A 22 -10.47 -2.36 8.81
CA LEU A 22 -9.15 -2.48 8.15
C LEU A 22 -8.54 -3.87 8.39
N LYS A 23 -8.56 -4.35 9.63
CA LYS A 23 -8.04 -5.67 9.99
C LYS A 23 -8.74 -6.80 9.24
N GLN A 24 -10.06 -6.73 9.15
CA GLN A 24 -10.86 -7.69 8.39
C GLN A 24 -10.52 -7.65 6.89
N LEU A 25 -10.41 -6.45 6.32
CA LEU A 25 -10.03 -6.26 4.92
C LEU A 25 -8.65 -6.86 4.62
N ASN A 26 -7.66 -6.56 5.46
CA ASN A 26 -6.31 -7.09 5.30
C ASN A 26 -6.26 -8.63 5.45
N ASN A 27 -6.99 -9.19 6.40
CA ASN A 27 -7.05 -10.64 6.61
C ASN A 27 -7.71 -11.39 5.44
N LEU A 28 -8.60 -10.74 4.70
CA LEU A 28 -9.24 -11.32 3.52
C LEU A 28 -8.29 -11.39 2.31
N TYR A 29 -7.45 -10.39 2.10
CA TYR A 29 -6.75 -10.21 0.83
C TYR A 29 -5.23 -10.33 0.91
N LEU A 30 -4.64 -10.21 2.09
CA LEU A 30 -3.18 -10.29 2.23
C LEU A 30 -2.73 -11.70 2.63
N PRO A 31 -1.61 -12.18 2.06
CA PRO A 31 -1.07 -13.51 2.38
C PRO A 31 -0.48 -13.57 3.79
N VAL A 32 -0.09 -12.42 4.36
CA VAL A 32 0.53 -12.30 5.67
C VAL A 32 -0.45 -11.63 6.63
N ARG A 33 -0.59 -12.19 7.82
CA ARG A 33 -1.38 -11.58 8.90
C ARG A 33 -0.51 -10.67 9.75
N TYR A 34 -0.98 -9.45 9.95
CA TYR A 34 -0.31 -8.48 10.79
C TYR A 34 -0.76 -8.60 12.24
N SER A 35 0.17 -8.35 13.17
CA SER A 35 -0.08 -8.43 14.61
C SER A 35 -0.97 -7.30 15.12
N ASP A 36 -1.55 -7.48 16.30
CA ASP A 36 -2.30 -6.42 16.97
C ASP A 36 -1.42 -5.19 17.26
N GLY A 37 -0.13 -5.40 17.51
CA GLY A 37 0.84 -4.31 17.66
C GLY A 37 1.00 -3.44 16.41
N PHE A 38 0.89 -4.03 15.24
CA PHE A 38 0.87 -3.29 13.96
C PHE A 38 -0.30 -2.32 13.91
N TYR A 39 -1.52 -2.80 14.18
CA TYR A 39 -2.73 -1.95 14.19
C TYR A 39 -2.71 -0.91 15.29
N TYR A 40 -2.18 -1.27 16.48
CA TYR A 40 -2.00 -0.34 17.58
C TYR A 40 -1.14 0.87 17.17
N ARG A 41 -0.01 0.62 16.50
CA ARG A 41 0.87 1.69 16.01
C ARG A 41 0.17 2.61 15.01
N ILE A 42 -0.61 2.05 14.11
CA ILE A 42 -1.36 2.86 13.13
C ILE A 42 -2.37 3.76 13.82
N ILE A 43 -3.12 3.25 14.81
CA ILE A 43 -4.13 4.02 15.54
C ILE A 43 -3.50 5.19 16.30
N HIS A 44 -2.36 4.95 16.95
CA HIS A 44 -1.72 5.96 17.80
C HIS A 44 -0.82 6.94 17.05
N HIS A 45 -0.41 6.60 15.85
CA HIS A 45 0.48 7.41 15.03
C HIS A 45 -0.17 7.87 13.71
N MET A 46 -1.42 8.11 13.67
CA MET A 46 -2.34 8.57 12.58
C MET A 46 -1.74 8.88 11.19
N ARG A 47 -0.41 8.81 11.06
CA ARG A 47 0.35 9.14 9.84
C ARG A 47 0.60 7.95 8.92
N TYR A 48 0.27 6.75 9.38
CA TYR A 48 0.71 5.52 8.72
C TYR A 48 -0.37 4.80 7.93
N GLY A 49 -1.50 5.44 7.71
CA GLY A 49 -2.55 4.83 6.91
C GLY A 49 -3.68 5.76 6.52
N ARG A 50 -4.35 5.38 5.45
CA ARG A 50 -5.58 6.02 4.97
C ARG A 50 -6.58 4.95 4.58
N VAL A 51 -7.84 5.22 4.83
CA VAL A 51 -8.95 4.40 4.36
C VAL A 51 -9.70 5.13 3.25
N ALA A 52 -10.26 4.36 2.33
CA ALA A 52 -11.12 4.86 1.26
C ALA A 52 -12.56 4.49 1.54
N TYR A 53 -13.43 5.49 1.58
CA TYR A 53 -14.87 5.33 1.77
C TYR A 53 -15.61 5.52 0.45
N TYR A 54 -16.58 4.68 0.22
CA TYR A 54 -17.60 4.85 -0.81
C TYR A 54 -18.98 4.60 -0.18
N ASN A 55 -19.87 5.61 -0.27
CA ASN A 55 -21.18 5.57 0.41
C ASN A 55 -21.07 5.16 1.89
N ASP A 56 -20.15 5.79 2.62
CA ASP A 56 -19.91 5.56 4.06
C ASP A 56 -19.39 4.16 4.43
N VAL A 57 -18.99 3.37 3.43
CA VAL A 57 -18.42 2.03 3.62
C VAL A 57 -16.92 2.07 3.29
N ILE A 58 -16.09 1.46 4.13
CA ILE A 58 -14.67 1.27 3.81
C ILE A 58 -14.54 0.23 2.70
N VAL A 59 -14.03 0.66 1.55
CA VAL A 59 -13.85 -0.18 0.37
C VAL A 59 -12.38 -0.45 0.05
N GLY A 60 -11.48 0.23 0.71
CA GLY A 60 -10.05 0.02 0.55
C GLY A 60 -9.23 0.75 1.59
N ALA A 61 -7.95 0.42 1.66
CA ALA A 61 -7.02 1.05 2.59
C ALA A 61 -5.57 0.91 2.11
N ILE A 62 -4.75 1.86 2.51
CA ILE A 62 -3.30 1.82 2.32
C ILE A 62 -2.63 2.13 3.65
N THR A 63 -1.60 1.37 4.00
CA THR A 63 -0.78 1.60 5.19
C THR A 63 0.69 1.63 4.81
N TRP A 64 1.48 2.40 5.53
CA TRP A 64 2.90 2.56 5.28
C TRP A 64 3.68 2.78 6.56
N LYS A 65 5.00 2.68 6.45
CA LYS A 65 5.98 3.08 7.46
C LYS A 65 7.05 3.94 6.82
N TYR A 66 7.79 4.66 7.66
CA TYR A 66 8.98 5.38 7.21
C TYR A 66 10.21 4.52 7.45
N ASP A 67 11.00 4.34 6.39
CA ASP A 67 12.28 3.65 6.44
C ASP A 67 13.43 4.62 6.19
N HIS A 68 14.55 4.34 6.81
CA HIS A 68 15.78 5.11 6.66
C HIS A 68 16.94 4.18 6.31
N CYS A 69 17.66 4.52 5.25
CA CYS A 69 18.89 3.83 4.87
C CYS A 69 20.07 4.55 5.51
N GLU A 70 20.74 3.88 6.44
CA GLU A 70 21.91 4.44 7.16
C GLU A 70 23.07 4.78 6.21
N GLU A 71 23.30 3.95 5.19
CA GLU A 71 24.40 4.10 4.25
C GLU A 71 24.21 5.29 3.30
N THR A 72 23.03 5.41 2.69
CA THR A 72 22.73 6.43 1.69
C THR A 72 22.10 7.69 2.29
N LYS A 73 21.68 7.63 3.57
CA LYS A 73 20.90 8.67 4.25
C LYS A 73 19.53 8.95 3.59
N GLU A 74 19.11 8.09 2.69
CA GLU A 74 17.79 8.18 2.06
C GLU A 74 16.69 7.81 3.02
N ARG A 75 15.60 8.57 2.97
CA ARG A 75 14.36 8.28 3.70
C ARG A 75 13.27 7.88 2.73
N ASN A 76 12.59 6.81 3.04
CA ASN A 76 11.57 6.24 2.18
C ASN A 76 10.25 6.05 2.91
N VAL A 77 9.18 6.17 2.16
CA VAL A 77 7.88 5.65 2.55
C VAL A 77 7.79 4.22 2.04
N TYR A 78 7.64 3.27 2.94
CA TYR A 78 7.48 1.86 2.58
C TYR A 78 6.01 1.46 2.72
N ILE A 79 5.40 1.06 1.61
CA ILE A 79 4.01 0.58 1.61
C ILE A 79 3.97 -0.80 2.27
N MET A 80 3.27 -0.88 3.40
CA MET A 80 3.06 -2.13 4.13
C MET A 80 1.91 -2.93 3.54
N THR A 81 0.77 -2.28 3.29
CA THR A 81 -0.43 -2.90 2.74
C THR A 81 -1.15 -1.95 1.81
N ILE A 82 -1.74 -2.51 0.76
CA ILE A 82 -2.77 -1.85 -0.05
C ILE A 82 -3.83 -2.90 -0.39
N THR A 83 -5.07 -2.63 -0.04
CA THR A 83 -6.17 -3.57 -0.21
C THR A 83 -7.41 -2.85 -0.70
N VAL A 84 -8.16 -3.51 -1.58
CA VAL A 84 -9.46 -3.04 -2.07
C VAL A 84 -10.44 -4.21 -1.99
N LEU A 85 -11.61 -3.94 -1.42
CA LEU A 85 -12.69 -4.91 -1.30
C LEU A 85 -13.08 -5.45 -2.68
N GLU A 86 -13.16 -6.77 -2.83
CA GLU A 86 -13.28 -7.46 -4.12
C GLU A 86 -14.40 -6.89 -5.02
N PRO A 87 -15.64 -6.64 -4.55
CA PRO A 87 -16.69 -6.06 -5.40
C PRO A 87 -16.35 -4.67 -5.95
N TYR A 88 -15.38 -3.99 -5.36
CA TYR A 88 -14.94 -2.65 -5.74
C TYR A 88 -13.61 -2.62 -6.48
N GLN A 89 -12.97 -3.77 -6.68
CA GLN A 89 -11.75 -3.87 -7.49
C GLN A 89 -12.04 -3.52 -8.94
N ARG A 90 -11.02 -3.12 -9.70
CA ARG A 90 -11.11 -2.65 -11.10
C ARG A 90 -11.94 -1.38 -11.31
N ASN A 91 -12.12 -0.59 -10.25
CA ASN A 91 -12.78 0.72 -10.27
C ASN A 91 -11.83 1.86 -9.93
N LYS A 92 -10.53 1.65 -10.13
CA LYS A 92 -9.44 2.60 -9.89
C LYS A 92 -9.28 3.06 -8.44
N ILE A 93 -9.81 2.34 -7.48
CA ILE A 93 -9.68 2.68 -6.05
C ILE A 93 -8.23 2.49 -5.59
N GLY A 94 -7.57 1.41 -6.01
CA GLY A 94 -6.14 1.20 -5.71
C GLY A 94 -5.26 2.33 -6.24
N SER A 95 -5.53 2.81 -7.44
CA SER A 95 -4.83 3.96 -8.04
C SER A 95 -5.07 5.25 -7.26
N GLN A 96 -6.29 5.49 -6.78
CA GLN A 96 -6.61 6.65 -5.95
C GLN A 96 -5.92 6.57 -4.58
N LEU A 97 -5.86 5.40 -3.94
CA LEU A 97 -5.12 5.19 -2.69
C LEU A 97 -3.64 5.49 -2.86
N LEU A 98 -3.05 4.99 -3.95
CA LEU A 98 -1.65 5.23 -4.26
C LEU A 98 -1.38 6.71 -4.54
N GLN A 99 -2.25 7.37 -5.29
CA GLN A 99 -2.16 8.80 -5.57
C GLN A 99 -2.30 9.64 -4.29
N GLU A 100 -3.16 9.24 -3.37
CA GLU A 100 -3.29 9.88 -2.06
C GLU A 100 -1.96 9.80 -1.29
N LEU A 101 -1.31 8.64 -1.27
CA LEU A 101 0.00 8.48 -0.64
C LEU A 101 1.06 9.39 -1.27
N ILE A 102 1.10 9.44 -2.61
CA ILE A 102 2.02 10.32 -3.34
C ILE A 102 1.76 11.78 -2.98
N ASN A 103 0.50 12.20 -2.99
CA ASN A 103 0.11 13.59 -2.68
C ASN A 103 0.48 14.00 -1.25
N LEU A 104 0.38 13.09 -0.29
CA LEU A 104 0.75 13.34 1.10
C LEU A 104 2.27 13.56 1.27
N HIS A 105 3.09 13.04 0.38
CA HIS A 105 4.54 13.01 0.52
C HIS A 105 5.32 13.82 -0.53
N LYS A 106 4.68 14.23 -1.62
CA LYS A 106 5.35 14.91 -2.75
C LYS A 106 6.09 16.20 -2.37
N ASP A 107 5.63 16.90 -1.34
CA ASP A 107 6.23 18.15 -0.88
C ASP A 107 7.22 17.97 0.29
N MET A 108 7.38 16.74 0.76
CA MET A 108 8.33 16.37 1.82
C MET A 108 9.71 16.11 1.21
N LYS A 109 10.57 17.13 1.18
CA LYS A 109 11.89 17.03 0.54
C LYS A 109 12.82 15.99 1.16
N GLU A 110 12.58 15.64 2.42
CA GLU A 110 13.33 14.62 3.14
C GLU A 110 12.95 13.19 2.74
N ILE A 111 11.85 13.00 2.02
CA ILE A 111 11.41 11.68 1.54
C ILE A 111 11.79 11.52 0.07
N ASN A 112 12.66 10.58 -0.22
CA ASN A 112 13.22 10.37 -1.55
C ASN A 112 12.36 9.46 -2.41
N TYR A 113 11.87 8.36 -1.82
CA TYR A 113 11.19 7.29 -2.54
C TYR A 113 9.96 6.80 -1.80
N ILE A 114 9.03 6.26 -2.57
CA ILE A 114 8.01 5.34 -2.10
C ILE A 114 8.42 3.95 -2.59
N SER A 115 8.36 2.94 -1.74
CA SER A 115 8.84 1.60 -2.07
C SER A 115 7.96 0.51 -1.50
N LEU A 116 8.07 -0.68 -2.07
CA LEU A 116 7.40 -1.90 -1.61
C LEU A 116 8.07 -3.13 -2.20
N HIS A 117 7.68 -4.29 -1.70
CA HIS A 117 8.00 -5.58 -2.28
C HIS A 117 6.76 -6.24 -2.84
N VAL A 118 6.89 -6.90 -3.99
CA VAL A 118 5.82 -7.66 -4.64
C VAL A 118 6.34 -9.08 -4.87
N GLN A 119 5.53 -10.09 -4.52
CA GLN A 119 5.85 -11.48 -4.80
C GLN A 119 6.10 -11.68 -6.30
N GLU A 120 7.12 -12.46 -6.64
CA GLU A 120 7.63 -12.55 -8.02
C GLU A 120 6.59 -13.00 -9.05
N ASN A 121 5.62 -13.82 -8.64
CA ASN A 121 4.55 -14.31 -9.52
C ASN A 121 3.28 -13.44 -9.50
N ASN A 122 3.24 -12.37 -8.72
CA ASN A 122 2.10 -11.47 -8.68
C ASN A 122 2.17 -10.45 -9.83
N GLU A 123 1.90 -10.92 -11.04
CA GLU A 123 1.96 -10.11 -12.25
C GLU A 123 0.96 -8.96 -12.26
N ILE A 124 -0.21 -9.16 -11.68
CA ILE A 124 -1.26 -8.13 -11.60
C ILE A 124 -0.76 -6.94 -10.79
N ALA A 125 -0.19 -7.19 -9.61
CA ALA A 125 0.39 -6.13 -8.76
C ALA A 125 1.59 -5.47 -9.45
N ARG A 126 2.49 -6.26 -10.05
CA ARG A 126 3.66 -5.73 -10.75
C ARG A 126 3.25 -4.78 -11.89
N LYS A 127 2.27 -5.15 -12.69
CA LYS A 127 1.72 -4.29 -13.75
C LYS A 127 1.05 -3.04 -13.20
N PHE A 128 0.29 -3.18 -12.11
CA PHE A 128 -0.37 -2.07 -11.44
C PHE A 128 0.61 -1.00 -10.99
N TYR A 129 1.68 -1.40 -10.27
CA TYR A 129 2.69 -0.46 -9.80
C TYR A 129 3.52 0.12 -10.93
N LYS A 130 3.88 -0.68 -11.93
CA LYS A 130 4.62 -0.21 -13.11
C LYS A 130 3.84 0.86 -13.86
N LYS A 131 2.54 0.66 -14.07
CA LYS A 131 1.65 1.65 -14.68
C LYS A 131 1.55 2.93 -13.87
N ALA A 132 1.67 2.84 -12.54
CA ALA A 132 1.66 3.99 -11.64
C ALA A 132 3.00 4.74 -11.59
N GLY A 133 4.03 4.27 -12.27
CA GLY A 133 5.35 4.91 -12.34
C GLY A 133 6.43 4.29 -11.45
N PHE A 134 6.16 3.17 -10.81
CA PHE A 134 7.17 2.42 -10.06
C PHE A 134 8.11 1.68 -11.01
N GLU A 135 9.36 1.58 -10.60
CA GLU A 135 10.40 0.82 -11.29
C GLU A 135 10.82 -0.39 -10.45
N GLU A 136 10.95 -1.54 -11.09
CA GLU A 136 11.55 -2.73 -10.46
C GLU A 136 13.05 -2.51 -10.37
N SER A 137 13.59 -2.37 -9.15
CA SER A 137 15.01 -2.09 -8.95
C SER A 137 15.84 -3.36 -8.80
N LYS A 138 15.33 -4.38 -8.09
CA LYS A 138 16.01 -5.66 -7.91
C LYS A 138 15.03 -6.77 -7.55
N LYS A 139 15.44 -8.00 -7.85
CA LYS A 139 14.80 -9.22 -7.38
C LYS A 139 15.53 -9.73 -6.14
N ILE A 140 14.77 -10.11 -5.12
CA ILE A 140 15.30 -10.68 -3.88
C ILE A 140 14.83 -12.12 -3.79
N GLU A 141 15.78 -13.06 -3.84
CA GLU A 141 15.51 -14.47 -3.64
C GLU A 141 15.21 -14.75 -2.16
N ASN A 142 14.29 -15.67 -1.91
CA ASN A 142 13.93 -16.08 -0.55
C ASN A 142 13.49 -14.93 0.38
N TYR A 143 12.81 -13.94 -0.17
CA TYR A 143 12.28 -12.82 0.62
C TYR A 143 11.16 -13.27 1.56
N TYR A 144 10.25 -14.10 1.06
CA TYR A 144 9.16 -14.67 1.85
C TYR A 144 9.59 -15.98 2.49
N THR A 145 9.13 -16.23 3.73
CA THR A 145 9.39 -17.49 4.45
C THR A 145 8.21 -18.46 4.43
N ASP A 146 6.99 -17.91 4.39
CA ASP A 146 5.75 -18.69 4.61
C ASP A 146 4.90 -18.86 3.35
N VAL A 147 5.35 -18.36 2.20
CA VAL A 147 4.64 -18.42 0.92
C VAL A 147 5.57 -18.86 -0.19
N GLU A 148 5.01 -19.48 -1.23
CA GLU A 148 5.72 -19.88 -2.45
C GLU A 148 5.08 -19.16 -3.67
N PRO A 149 5.88 -18.69 -4.63
CA PRO A 149 7.35 -18.63 -4.62
C PRO A 149 7.87 -17.62 -3.58
N LYS A 150 9.09 -17.83 -3.10
CA LYS A 150 9.71 -17.01 -2.04
C LYS A 150 10.32 -15.71 -2.54
N GLY A 151 10.55 -15.58 -3.84
CA GLY A 151 11.17 -14.39 -4.43
C GLY A 151 10.23 -13.18 -4.47
N ALA A 152 10.82 -12.00 -4.38
CA ALA A 152 10.11 -10.73 -4.48
C ALA A 152 10.87 -9.75 -5.36
N TYR A 153 10.15 -8.86 -5.99
CA TYR A 153 10.71 -7.68 -6.64
C TYR A 153 10.58 -6.47 -5.70
N TYR A 154 11.66 -5.73 -5.56
CA TYR A 154 11.66 -4.43 -4.87
C TYR A 154 11.35 -3.34 -5.88
N LEU A 155 10.27 -2.60 -5.65
CA LEU A 155 9.78 -1.54 -6.51
C LEU A 155 9.94 -0.19 -5.84
N ARG A 156 10.32 0.83 -6.62
CA ARG A 156 10.49 2.19 -6.12
C ARG A 156 9.82 3.21 -7.03
N TYR A 157 9.26 4.23 -6.41
CA TYR A 157 8.75 5.43 -7.06
C TYR A 157 9.55 6.63 -6.56
N LYS A 158 10.22 7.34 -7.44
CA LYS A 158 11.04 8.50 -7.10
C LYS A 158 10.14 9.72 -6.90
N LEU A 159 10.23 10.36 -5.73
CA LEU A 159 9.49 11.59 -5.42
C LEU A 159 10.23 12.85 -5.89
N HIS A 160 11.56 12.84 -5.83
CA HIS A 160 12.42 13.98 -6.19
C HIS A 160 13.62 13.55 -7.01
#